data_acf7d6a96e6d4ea8e17f4d692922624d
#
_entry.id   acf7d6a96e6d4ea8e17f4d692922624d
#
_cell.length_a   1.000
_cell.length_b   1.000
_cell.length_c   1.000
_cell.angle_alpha   90.00
_cell.angle_beta   90.00
_cell.angle_gamma   90.00
#
_symmetry.space_group_name_H-M   'P 1'
#
loop_
_entity.id
_entity.type
_entity.pdbx_description
1 polymer ?
#
loop_
_entity_poly.entity_id
_entity_poly.type
_entity_poly.pdbx_seq_one_letter_code
_entity_poly.pdbx_strand_id
1 'polypeptide(L)'
;MHPMLTTAVKAARRAGQVINRASLDVGQLKVSTKQQADFVTEVDKLAENAIIEMLRESYPDHAILAEESGSSGDEQAEYRWIIDPLDGTTNFIHGFPQYAVSIALAHKGVLSHAVVYDTTRNELFTASKGGGA
;
A
#
# COMPACT_ATOMS: atom_id res chain seq x y z
N MET A 1 -19.43 6.42 -3.15
CA MET A 1 -18.38 5.50 -2.63
C MET A 1 -18.34 5.60 -1.10
N HIS A 2 -18.14 4.47 -0.45
CA HIS A 2 -18.06 4.45 1.03
C HIS A 2 -16.88 5.30 1.51
N PRO A 3 -17.04 6.11 2.59
CA PRO A 3 -15.96 7.00 3.06
C PRO A 3 -14.64 6.30 3.36
N MET A 4 -14.69 5.09 3.93
CA MET A 4 -13.46 4.32 4.22
C MET A 4 -12.78 3.87 2.93
N LEU A 5 -13.54 3.48 1.91
CA LEU A 5 -12.99 3.13 0.61
C LEU A 5 -12.37 4.36 -0.07
N THR A 6 -13.01 5.52 0.04
CA THR A 6 -12.47 6.78 -0.49
C THR A 6 -11.11 7.10 0.16
N THR A 7 -10.99 6.91 1.47
CA THR A 7 -9.72 7.13 2.18
C THR A 7 -8.65 6.13 1.70
N ALA A 8 -9.02 4.87 1.51
CA ALA A 8 -8.12 3.85 1.00
C ALA A 8 -7.61 4.20 -0.40
N VAL A 9 -8.49 4.69 -1.28
CA VAL A 9 -8.12 5.13 -2.63
C VAL A 9 -7.11 6.27 -2.57
N LYS A 10 -7.35 7.28 -1.73
CA LYS A 10 -6.42 8.40 -1.56
C LYS A 10 -5.07 7.94 -1.04
N ALA A 11 -5.08 7.03 -0.06
CA ALA A 11 -3.86 6.48 0.52
C ALA A 11 -3.07 5.68 -0.52
N ALA A 12 -3.74 4.86 -1.33
CA ALA A 12 -3.11 4.07 -2.37
C ALA A 12 -2.47 4.97 -3.44
N ARG A 13 -3.15 6.03 -3.86
CA ARG A 13 -2.60 6.98 -4.83
C ARG A 13 -1.39 7.72 -4.27
N ARG A 14 -1.41 8.09 -3.00
CA ARG A 14 -0.28 8.76 -2.36
C ARG A 14 0.94 7.84 -2.30
N ALA A 15 0.74 6.58 -1.91
CA ALA A 15 1.81 5.59 -1.91
C ALA A 15 2.34 5.37 -3.33
N GLY A 16 1.45 5.34 -4.32
CA GLY A 16 1.82 5.20 -5.72
C GLY A 16 2.72 6.33 -6.20
N GLN A 17 2.48 7.56 -5.76
CA GLN A 17 3.36 8.70 -6.08
C GLN A 17 4.77 8.50 -5.53
N VAL A 18 4.88 8.01 -4.29
CA VAL A 18 6.19 7.71 -3.68
C VAL A 18 6.94 6.65 -4.50
N ILE A 19 6.24 5.59 -4.86
CA ILE A 19 6.83 4.47 -5.61
C ILE A 19 7.24 4.90 -7.02
N ASN A 20 6.39 5.62 -7.73
CA ASN A 20 6.68 6.07 -9.09
C ASN A 20 7.87 7.02 -9.13
N ARG A 21 7.97 7.91 -8.16
CA ARG A 21 9.12 8.81 -8.06
C ARG A 21 10.41 8.04 -7.83
N ALA A 22 10.38 7.05 -6.94
CA ALA A 22 11.53 6.21 -6.65
C ALA A 22 11.92 5.33 -7.84
N SER A 23 10.95 4.88 -8.65
CA SER A 23 11.23 4.03 -9.81
C SER A 23 12.09 4.74 -10.86
N LEU A 24 12.04 6.06 -10.93
CA LEU A 24 12.89 6.85 -11.81
C LEU A 24 14.36 6.75 -11.40
N ASP A 25 14.63 6.59 -10.10
CA ASP A 25 15.99 6.52 -9.57
C ASP A 25 16.58 5.11 -9.64
N VAL A 26 15.75 4.07 -9.54
CA VAL A 26 16.19 2.66 -9.57
C VAL A 26 16.97 2.34 -10.85
N GLY A 27 16.49 2.80 -11.99
CA GLY A 27 17.13 2.55 -13.27
C GLY A 27 18.49 3.24 -13.42
N GLN A 28 18.81 4.22 -12.59
CA GLN A 28 20.04 4.99 -12.62
C GLN A 28 21.05 4.51 -11.57
N LEU A 29 20.63 3.62 -10.67
CA LEU A 29 21.51 3.10 -9.62
C LEU A 29 22.49 2.07 -10.19
N LYS A 30 23.73 2.48 -10.37
CA LYS A 30 24.84 1.59 -10.73
C LYS A 30 25.46 1.05 -9.44
N VAL A 31 24.68 0.29 -8.69
CA VAL A 31 25.05 -0.16 -7.35
C VAL A 31 24.93 -1.69 -7.27
N SER A 32 25.50 -2.27 -6.21
CA SER A 32 25.42 -3.72 -5.96
C SER A 32 23.96 -4.15 -5.75
N THR A 33 23.70 -5.45 -5.92
CA THR A 33 22.39 -6.04 -5.64
C THR A 33 21.92 -5.76 -4.23
N LYS A 34 22.85 -5.77 -3.26
CA LYS A 34 22.54 -5.45 -1.85
C LYS A 34 22.04 -4.01 -1.71
N GLN A 35 22.69 -3.05 -2.36
CA GLN A 35 22.29 -1.65 -2.30
C GLN A 35 20.94 -1.43 -2.97
N GLN A 36 20.65 -2.13 -4.07
CA GLN A 36 19.34 -2.06 -4.71
C GLN A 36 18.25 -2.60 -3.78
N ALA A 37 18.51 -3.72 -3.09
CA ALA A 37 17.55 -4.30 -2.15
C ALA A 37 17.32 -3.36 -0.97
N ASP A 38 18.36 -2.72 -0.44
CA ASP A 38 18.24 -1.74 0.63
C ASP A 38 17.42 -0.53 0.19
N PHE A 39 17.64 -0.05 -1.03
CA PHE A 39 16.87 1.06 -1.60
C PHE A 39 15.39 0.71 -1.71
N VAL A 40 15.06 -0.48 -2.21
CA VAL A 40 13.67 -0.94 -2.34
C VAL A 40 13.01 -1.05 -0.97
N THR A 41 13.73 -1.54 0.04
CA THR A 41 13.22 -1.60 1.42
C THR A 41 12.89 -0.21 1.94
N GLU A 42 13.73 0.79 1.66
CA GLU A 42 13.45 2.18 2.04
C GLU A 42 12.21 2.74 1.33
N VAL A 43 12.04 2.46 0.04
CA VAL A 43 10.87 2.89 -0.73
C VAL A 43 9.61 2.25 -0.16
N ASP A 44 9.66 0.95 0.16
CA ASP A 44 8.56 0.20 0.75
C ASP A 44 8.12 0.84 2.08
N LYS A 45 9.08 1.15 2.95
CA LYS A 45 8.81 1.84 4.22
C LYS A 45 8.20 3.22 4.03
N LEU A 46 8.71 4.00 3.07
CA LEU A 46 8.18 5.34 2.80
C LEU A 46 6.74 5.27 2.30
N ALA A 47 6.45 4.34 1.39
CA ALA A 47 5.10 4.14 0.87
C ALA A 47 4.16 3.66 1.98
N GLU A 48 4.60 2.71 2.79
CA GLU A 48 3.82 2.20 3.91
C GLU A 48 3.51 3.30 4.93
N ASN A 49 4.50 4.11 5.30
CA ASN A 49 4.31 5.21 6.24
C ASN A 49 3.32 6.25 5.71
N ALA A 50 3.35 6.53 4.41
CA ALA A 50 2.39 7.45 3.78
C ALA A 50 0.96 6.93 3.92
N ILE A 51 0.75 5.62 3.74
CA ILE A 51 -0.56 5.00 3.91
C ILE A 51 -1.00 5.05 5.37
N ILE A 52 -0.13 4.62 6.28
CA ILE A 52 -0.44 4.55 7.72
C ILE A 52 -0.79 5.94 8.25
N GLU A 53 -0.01 6.96 7.90
CA GLU A 53 -0.25 8.33 8.32
C GLU A 53 -1.65 8.81 7.92
N MET A 54 -2.03 8.56 6.68
CA MET A 54 -3.33 8.96 6.16
C MET A 54 -4.47 8.19 6.82
N LEU A 55 -4.32 6.89 7.03
CA LEU A 55 -5.32 6.07 7.69
C LEU A 55 -5.51 6.47 9.15
N ARG A 56 -4.44 6.73 9.88
CA ARG A 56 -4.48 7.14 11.28
C ARG A 56 -5.08 8.52 11.45
N GLU A 57 -4.84 9.42 10.53
CA GLU A 57 -5.42 10.76 10.55
C GLU A 57 -6.95 10.69 10.45
N SER A 58 -7.45 9.84 9.56
CA SER A 58 -8.89 9.70 9.32
C SER A 58 -9.57 8.73 10.29
N TYR A 59 -8.89 7.68 10.71
CA TYR A 59 -9.45 6.60 11.54
C TYR A 59 -8.46 6.17 12.62
N PRO A 60 -8.23 7.01 13.65
CA PRO A 60 -7.19 6.73 14.66
C PRO A 60 -7.43 5.47 15.50
N ASP A 61 -8.68 5.00 15.59
CA ASP A 61 -9.03 3.82 16.39
C ASP A 61 -8.93 2.50 15.62
N HIS A 62 -8.65 2.56 14.32
CA HIS A 62 -8.51 1.35 13.51
C HIS A 62 -7.15 0.70 13.74
N ALA A 63 -7.13 -0.64 13.74
CA ALA A 63 -5.88 -1.38 13.75
C ALA A 63 -5.29 -1.43 12.34
N ILE A 64 -3.98 -1.66 12.26
CA ILE A 64 -3.27 -1.74 10.99
C ILE A 64 -2.33 -2.95 11.03
N LEU A 65 -2.37 -3.77 9.99
CA LEU A 65 -1.40 -4.82 9.74
C LEU A 65 -0.64 -4.46 8.47
N ALA A 66 0.65 -4.21 8.62
CA ALA A 66 1.51 -3.78 7.54
C ALA A 66 2.70 -4.71 7.38
N GLU A 67 3.22 -4.84 6.16
CA GLU A 67 4.31 -5.75 5.84
C GLU A 67 5.58 -5.44 6.61
N GLU A 68 6.00 -4.17 6.64
CA GLU A 68 7.25 -3.77 7.31
C GLU A 68 7.06 -3.47 8.79
N SER A 69 6.01 -2.74 9.14
CA SER A 69 5.77 -2.30 10.53
C SER A 69 5.09 -3.36 11.40
N GLY A 70 4.50 -4.39 10.78
CA GLY A 70 3.74 -5.41 11.49
C GLY A 70 2.39 -4.91 11.96
N SER A 71 1.88 -5.51 13.01
CA SER A 71 0.59 -5.16 13.62
C SER A 71 0.70 -3.95 14.51
N SER A 72 -0.26 -3.04 14.43
CA SER A 72 -0.40 -1.94 15.37
C SER A 72 -1.86 -1.69 15.69
N GLY A 73 -2.12 -1.07 16.86
CA GLY A 73 -3.46 -0.82 17.36
C GLY A 73 -3.99 -1.97 18.20
N ASP A 74 -5.26 -1.89 18.59
CA ASP A 74 -5.92 -2.87 19.43
C ASP A 74 -6.20 -4.15 18.64
N GLU A 75 -5.80 -5.30 19.18
CA GLU A 75 -6.09 -6.60 18.57
C GLU A 75 -7.60 -6.88 18.47
N GLN A 76 -8.39 -6.25 19.32
CA GLN A 76 -9.84 -6.37 19.34
C GLN A 76 -10.54 -5.27 18.53
N ALA A 77 -9.81 -4.47 17.78
CA ALA A 77 -10.38 -3.39 16.98
C ALA A 77 -11.42 -3.93 16.01
N GLU A 78 -12.53 -3.20 15.90
CA GLU A 78 -13.61 -3.54 14.97
C GLU A 78 -13.15 -3.51 13.52
N TYR A 79 -12.32 -2.52 13.17
CA TYR A 79 -11.79 -2.32 11.83
C TYR A 79 -10.28 -2.50 11.82
N ARG A 80 -9.80 -3.24 10.81
CA ARG A 80 -8.37 -3.46 10.61
C ARG A 80 -8.01 -3.28 9.15
N TRP A 81 -7.02 -2.44 8.91
CA TRP A 81 -6.44 -2.26 7.58
C TRP A 81 -5.31 -3.27 7.37
N ILE A 82 -5.26 -3.85 6.18
CA ILE A 82 -4.19 -4.76 5.77
C ILE A 82 -3.54 -4.13 4.55
N ILE A 83 -2.27 -3.77 4.67
CA ILE A 83 -1.58 -3.02 3.63
C ILE A 83 -0.33 -3.72 3.13
N ASP A 84 -0.17 -3.73 1.81
CA ASP A 84 1.02 -4.15 1.10
C ASP A 84 1.35 -3.01 0.13
N PRO A 85 2.31 -2.14 0.50
CA PRO A 85 2.56 -0.92 -0.25
C PRO A 85 3.30 -1.15 -1.57
N LEU A 86 3.98 -2.28 -1.75
CA LEU A 86 4.75 -2.57 -2.95
C LEU A 86 4.69 -4.06 -3.27
N ASP A 87 3.56 -4.50 -3.81
CA ASP A 87 3.41 -5.84 -4.35
C ASP A 87 4.13 -5.90 -5.71
N GLY A 88 4.96 -6.91 -5.91
CA GLY A 88 5.79 -7.01 -7.10
C GLY A 88 7.17 -6.38 -6.93
N THR A 89 7.76 -6.48 -5.74
CA THR A 89 9.09 -5.91 -5.41
C THR A 89 10.16 -6.33 -6.42
N THR A 90 10.19 -7.59 -6.84
CA THR A 90 11.14 -8.09 -7.84
C THR A 90 11.00 -7.35 -9.16
N ASN A 91 9.77 -7.12 -9.60
CA ASN A 91 9.49 -6.37 -10.83
C ASN A 91 9.98 -4.93 -10.71
N PHE A 92 9.78 -4.31 -9.57
CA PHE A 92 10.25 -2.95 -9.30
C PHE A 92 11.77 -2.85 -9.41
N ILE A 93 12.50 -3.80 -8.80
CA ILE A 93 13.98 -3.83 -8.85
C ILE A 93 14.48 -3.95 -10.28
N HIS A 94 13.83 -4.76 -11.11
CA HIS A 94 14.23 -5.00 -12.50
C HIS A 94 13.66 -3.98 -13.50
N GLY A 95 12.89 -2.99 -13.01
CA GLY A 95 12.28 -1.98 -13.84
C GLY A 95 11.09 -2.45 -14.66
N PHE A 96 10.55 -3.63 -14.36
CA PHE A 96 9.33 -4.11 -15.01
C PHE A 96 8.12 -3.38 -14.42
N PRO A 97 7.23 -2.81 -15.26
CA PRO A 97 6.10 -2.02 -14.79
C PRO A 97 4.90 -2.89 -14.36
N GLN A 98 5.15 -3.84 -13.45
CA GLN A 98 4.12 -4.74 -12.91
C GLN A 98 4.25 -4.78 -11.39
N TYR A 99 3.88 -3.69 -10.75
CA TYR A 99 3.82 -3.59 -9.30
C TYR A 99 2.64 -2.73 -8.89
N ALA A 100 2.12 -3.00 -7.71
CA ALA A 100 0.89 -2.39 -7.25
C ALA A 100 0.90 -2.12 -5.75
N VAL A 101 0.03 -1.19 -5.33
CA VAL A 101 -0.29 -0.93 -3.92
C VAL A 101 -1.60 -1.65 -3.60
N SER A 102 -1.62 -2.42 -2.53
CA SER A 102 -2.80 -3.13 -2.09
C SER A 102 -3.20 -2.68 -0.68
N ILE A 103 -4.45 -2.29 -0.51
CA ILE A 103 -5.03 -1.90 0.78
C ILE A 103 -6.38 -2.59 0.94
N ALA A 104 -6.54 -3.33 2.01
CA ALA A 104 -7.81 -3.99 2.32
C ALA A 104 -8.29 -3.56 3.71
N LEU A 105 -9.61 -3.52 3.88
CA LEU A 105 -10.24 -3.23 5.17
C LEU A 105 -11.05 -4.44 5.62
N ALA A 106 -10.73 -4.96 6.80
CA ALA A 106 -11.51 -5.99 7.46
C ALA A 106 -12.39 -5.36 8.55
N HIS A 107 -13.66 -5.74 8.56
CA HIS A 107 -14.62 -5.36 9.59
C HIS A 107 -15.01 -6.60 10.36
N LYS A 108 -14.68 -6.63 11.63
CA LYS A 108 -14.93 -7.80 12.53
C LYS A 108 -14.36 -9.10 11.92
N GLY A 109 -13.16 -9.01 11.34
CA GLY A 109 -12.47 -10.16 10.76
C GLY A 109 -12.91 -10.55 9.35
N VAL A 110 -13.84 -9.81 8.73
CA VAL A 110 -14.34 -10.09 7.38
C VAL A 110 -13.92 -8.96 6.45
N LEU A 111 -13.28 -9.29 5.32
CA LEU A 111 -12.90 -8.28 4.32
C LEU A 111 -14.15 -7.59 3.79
N SER A 112 -14.18 -6.26 3.87
CA SER A 112 -15.32 -5.44 3.46
C SER A 112 -15.02 -4.55 2.26
N HIS A 113 -13.79 -4.03 2.16
CA HIS A 113 -13.35 -3.19 1.05
C HIS A 113 -11.93 -3.56 0.66
N ALA A 114 -11.61 -3.38 -0.60
CA ALA A 114 -10.25 -3.59 -1.09
C ALA A 114 -9.94 -2.60 -2.21
N VAL A 115 -8.69 -2.16 -2.26
CA VAL A 115 -8.15 -1.31 -3.32
C VAL A 115 -6.85 -1.92 -3.80
N VAL A 116 -6.72 -2.05 -5.12
CA VAL A 116 -5.44 -2.36 -5.76
C VAL A 116 -5.17 -1.26 -6.77
N TYR A 117 -4.04 -0.60 -6.65
CA TYR A 117 -3.65 0.48 -7.52
C TYR A 117 -2.38 0.12 -8.28
N ASP A 118 -2.51 -0.04 -9.60
CA ASP A 118 -1.38 -0.21 -10.51
C ASP A 118 -0.75 1.15 -10.75
N THR A 119 0.42 1.38 -10.16
CA THR A 119 1.05 2.69 -10.13
C THR A 119 1.59 3.13 -11.50
N THR A 120 2.00 2.16 -12.33
CA THR A 120 2.60 2.47 -13.63
C THR A 120 1.57 2.79 -14.70
N ARG A 121 0.42 2.12 -14.66
CA ARG A 121 -0.69 2.32 -15.59
C ARG A 121 -1.73 3.30 -15.09
N ASN A 122 -1.60 3.74 -13.84
CA ASN A 122 -2.59 4.58 -13.16
C ASN A 122 -3.99 3.95 -13.22
N GLU A 123 -4.05 2.63 -13.01
CA GLU A 123 -5.32 1.89 -12.99
C GLU A 123 -5.66 1.52 -11.56
N LEU A 124 -6.89 1.82 -11.17
CA LEU A 124 -7.39 1.58 -9.82
C LEU A 124 -8.52 0.56 -9.86
N PHE A 125 -8.41 -0.46 -9.03
CA PHE A 125 -9.44 -1.49 -8.88
C PHE A 125 -9.96 -1.44 -7.45
N THR A 126 -11.28 -1.41 -7.29
CA THR A 126 -11.91 -1.41 -5.97
C THR A 126 -12.94 -2.53 -5.89
N ALA A 127 -13.11 -3.07 -4.69
CA ALA A 127 -14.14 -4.05 -4.40
C ALA A 127 -14.73 -3.76 -3.03
N SER A 128 -16.02 -4.05 -2.89
CA SER A 128 -16.74 -3.93 -1.63
C SER A 128 -17.63 -5.14 -1.43
N LYS A 129 -17.77 -5.58 -0.17
CA LYS A 129 -18.62 -6.70 0.17
C LYS A 129 -20.06 -6.38 -0.24
N GLY A 130 -20.68 -7.29 -1.02
CA GLY A 130 -22.03 -7.13 -1.50
C GLY A 130 -22.18 -6.28 -2.76
N GLY A 131 -21.12 -5.59 -3.19
CA GLY A 131 -21.12 -4.74 -4.39
C GLY A 131 -20.52 -5.37 -5.63
N GLY A 132 -19.91 -6.54 -5.48
CA GLY A 132 -19.12 -7.15 -6.55
C GLY A 132 -17.77 -6.44 -6.74
N ALA A 133 -16.99 -6.96 -7.64
CA ALA A 133 -15.69 -6.38 -7.97
C ALA A 133 -15.78 -5.54 -9.23
#